data_7278bec7af9feef74ad8fb47af2f87a0
#
_entry.id   7278bec7af9feef74ad8fb47af2f87a0
#
_cell.length_a   1.000
_cell.length_b   1.000
_cell.length_c   1.000
_cell.angle_alpha   90.00
_cell.angle_beta   90.00
_cell.angle_gamma   90.00
#
_symmetry.space_group_name_H-M   'P 1'
#
loop_
_entity.id
_entity.type
_entity.pdbx_description
1 polymer ?
#
loop_
_entity_poly.entity_id
_entity_poly.type
_entity_poly.pdbx_seq_one_letter_code
_entity_poly.pdbx_strand_id
1 'polypeptide(L)'
;MGGYCLPKDSLLLASSFSQPNAMPRLSMVARTINEQASRFPLEIFERFCSQVGHPEKSMNALVIGIAFKGEPETNDLRGSSGLVVAYALQEKGVKVTIWDAVVTNEEIVAAGLKPVLDLDEAVIQADCVFLMNNHRKNSSIDVTKLNRKSHTKLVFDGWGLFDREETEAVKGLCYSSPGYMTPLLES
;
A
#
# COMPACT_ATOMS: atom_id res chain seq x y z
N MET A 1 -7.63 2.42 -7.33
CA MET A 1 -8.02 3.85 -7.33
C MET A 1 -9.06 4.05 -6.22
N GLY A 2 -8.79 4.95 -5.26
CA GLY A 2 -9.65 5.22 -4.11
C GLY A 2 -10.53 6.46 -4.30
N GLY A 3 -11.06 6.94 -3.19
CA GLY A 3 -11.91 8.13 -3.10
C GLY A 3 -13.40 7.81 -3.04
N TYR A 4 -14.20 8.82 -2.70
CA TYR A 4 -15.62 8.64 -2.41
C TYR A 4 -16.50 8.47 -3.66
N CYS A 5 -16.18 9.14 -4.76
CA CYS A 5 -17.04 9.18 -5.94
C CYS A 5 -16.96 7.90 -6.79
N LEU A 6 -15.76 7.50 -7.21
CA LEU A 6 -15.59 6.40 -8.17
C LEU A 6 -16.21 5.06 -7.72
N PRO A 7 -16.05 4.61 -6.47
CA PRO A 7 -16.69 3.37 -6.00
C PRO A 7 -18.21 3.46 -5.94
N LYS A 8 -18.77 4.65 -5.70
CA LYS A 8 -20.21 4.86 -5.52
C LYS A 8 -20.93 5.07 -6.86
N ASP A 9 -20.35 5.86 -7.76
CA ASP A 9 -21.05 6.34 -8.96
C ASP A 9 -21.38 5.22 -9.94
N SER A 10 -20.58 4.15 -9.98
CA SER A 10 -20.90 2.95 -10.75
C SER A 10 -22.18 2.24 -10.25
N LEU A 11 -22.44 2.26 -8.94
CA LEU A 11 -23.69 1.72 -8.35
C LEU A 11 -24.87 2.63 -8.63
N LEU A 12 -24.69 3.95 -8.51
CA LEU A 12 -25.74 4.91 -8.82
C LEU A 12 -26.15 4.82 -10.29
N LEU A 13 -25.16 4.68 -11.20
CA LEU A 13 -25.45 4.45 -12.60
C LEU A 13 -26.21 3.14 -12.79
N ALA A 14 -25.76 2.05 -12.17
CA ALA A 14 -26.45 0.76 -12.28
C ALA A 14 -27.90 0.81 -11.76
N SER A 15 -28.16 1.53 -10.65
CA SER A 15 -29.50 1.66 -10.06
C SER A 15 -30.46 2.53 -10.89
N SER A 16 -29.94 3.32 -11.83
CA SER A 16 -30.79 4.15 -12.73
C SER A 16 -31.44 3.36 -13.85
N PHE A 17 -31.05 2.10 -14.08
CA PHE A 17 -31.62 1.25 -15.12
C PHE A 17 -32.75 0.39 -14.59
N SER A 18 -33.93 0.50 -15.19
CA SER A 18 -35.13 -0.24 -14.80
C SER A 18 -35.14 -1.69 -15.31
N GLN A 19 -34.29 -2.02 -16.29
CA GLN A 19 -34.23 -3.36 -16.90
C GLN A 19 -32.88 -4.03 -16.61
N PRO A 20 -32.89 -5.29 -16.15
CA PRO A 20 -31.62 -6.03 -15.86
C PRO A 20 -30.67 -6.15 -17.03
N ASN A 21 -31.19 -6.21 -18.27
CA ASN A 21 -30.38 -6.33 -19.48
C ASN A 21 -29.74 -5.01 -19.95
N ALA A 22 -30.19 -3.87 -19.41
CA ALA A 22 -29.65 -2.54 -19.71
C ALA A 22 -28.57 -2.11 -18.69
N MET A 23 -28.32 -2.93 -17.66
CA MET A 23 -27.36 -2.59 -16.62
C MET A 23 -25.94 -2.39 -17.21
N PRO A 24 -25.21 -1.34 -16.80
CA PRO A 24 -23.86 -1.05 -17.29
C PRO A 24 -22.85 -2.05 -16.75
N ARG A 25 -22.78 -3.21 -17.34
CA ARG A 25 -21.92 -4.34 -16.92
C ARG A 25 -20.45 -3.95 -16.84
N LEU A 26 -19.98 -3.10 -17.76
CA LEU A 26 -18.59 -2.65 -17.79
C LEU A 26 -18.22 -1.87 -16.54
N SER A 27 -19.06 -0.94 -16.08
CA SER A 27 -18.78 -0.15 -14.87
C SER A 27 -18.76 -1.01 -13.60
N MET A 28 -19.61 -2.04 -13.55
CA MET A 28 -19.65 -2.99 -12.43
C MET A 28 -18.41 -3.88 -12.41
N VAL A 29 -18.00 -4.40 -13.58
CA VAL A 29 -16.76 -5.19 -13.70
C VAL A 29 -15.54 -4.34 -13.36
N ALA A 30 -15.45 -3.12 -13.87
CA ALA A 30 -14.37 -2.19 -13.57
C ALA A 30 -14.26 -1.90 -12.05
N ARG A 31 -15.41 -1.76 -11.38
CA ARG A 31 -15.45 -1.61 -9.92
C ARG A 31 -14.89 -2.86 -9.21
N THR A 32 -15.32 -4.05 -9.60
CA THR A 32 -14.82 -5.30 -9.00
C THR A 32 -13.31 -5.43 -9.17
N ILE A 33 -12.78 -5.15 -10.36
CA ILE A 33 -11.35 -5.15 -10.63
C ILE A 33 -10.62 -4.14 -9.73
N ASN A 34 -11.17 -2.93 -9.58
CA ASN A 34 -10.58 -1.90 -8.74
C ASN A 34 -10.55 -2.29 -7.25
N GLU A 35 -11.61 -2.94 -6.76
CA GLU A 35 -11.66 -3.46 -5.39
C GLU A 35 -10.65 -4.59 -5.17
N GLN A 36 -10.49 -5.48 -6.14
CA GLN A 36 -9.48 -6.55 -6.10
C GLN A 36 -8.06 -5.98 -6.16
N ALA A 37 -7.82 -5.00 -7.05
CA ALA A 37 -6.51 -4.37 -7.20
C ALA A 37 -5.99 -3.72 -5.90
N SER A 38 -6.89 -3.25 -5.03
CA SER A 38 -6.50 -2.70 -3.72
C SER A 38 -5.90 -3.74 -2.77
N ARG A 39 -6.11 -5.04 -3.04
CA ARG A 39 -5.55 -6.16 -2.27
C ARG A 39 -4.24 -6.72 -2.84
N PHE A 40 -3.87 -6.33 -4.04
CA PHE A 40 -2.65 -6.80 -4.69
C PHE A 40 -1.38 -6.67 -3.81
N PRO A 41 -1.18 -5.58 -3.03
CA PRO A 41 -0.05 -5.50 -2.11
C PRO A 41 0.01 -6.63 -1.08
N LEU A 42 -1.14 -7.18 -0.69
CA LEU A 42 -1.21 -8.30 0.28
C LEU A 42 -0.74 -9.62 -0.37
N GLU A 43 -1.09 -9.86 -1.62
CA GLU A 43 -0.61 -11.04 -2.36
C GLU A 43 0.92 -11.01 -2.52
N ILE A 44 1.49 -9.83 -2.78
CA ILE A 44 2.95 -9.62 -2.82
C ILE A 44 3.58 -9.90 -1.45
N PHE A 45 2.96 -9.40 -0.37
CA PHE A 45 3.42 -9.64 0.99
C PHE A 45 3.41 -11.13 1.37
N GLU A 46 2.32 -11.83 1.10
CA GLU A 46 2.18 -13.28 1.36
C GLU A 46 3.26 -14.08 0.60
N ARG A 47 3.43 -13.75 -0.68
CA ARG A 47 4.47 -14.36 -1.51
C ARG A 47 5.87 -14.08 -0.95
N PHE A 48 6.16 -12.84 -0.55
CA PHE A 48 7.42 -12.47 0.07
C PHE A 48 7.68 -13.27 1.36
N CYS A 49 6.71 -13.31 2.29
CA CYS A 49 6.84 -14.07 3.54
C CYS A 49 7.12 -15.55 3.30
N SER A 50 6.43 -16.14 2.31
CA SER A 50 6.66 -17.54 1.91
C SER A 50 8.07 -17.78 1.38
N GLN A 51 8.61 -16.85 0.59
CA GLN A 51 9.94 -16.97 -0.02
C GLN A 51 11.07 -16.79 0.98
N VAL A 52 10.93 -15.85 1.94
CA VAL A 52 11.93 -15.65 3.00
C VAL A 52 11.78 -16.61 4.18
N GLY A 53 10.73 -17.45 4.19
CA GLY A 53 10.49 -18.44 5.25
C GLY A 53 10.10 -17.84 6.59
N HIS A 54 9.57 -16.61 6.62
CA HIS A 54 9.14 -15.95 7.84
C HIS A 54 7.61 -15.92 7.97
N PRO A 55 7.05 -16.25 9.15
CA PRO A 55 5.61 -16.14 9.38
C PRO A 55 5.14 -14.67 9.27
N GLU A 56 4.00 -14.42 8.61
CA GLU A 56 3.43 -13.08 8.44
C GLU A 56 3.36 -12.29 9.74
N LYS A 57 2.87 -12.92 10.82
CA LYS A 57 2.73 -12.32 12.16
C LYS A 57 4.04 -11.90 12.83
N SER A 58 5.19 -12.35 12.34
CA SER A 58 6.51 -11.95 12.86
C SER A 58 7.03 -10.67 12.21
N MET A 59 6.38 -10.21 11.14
CA MET A 59 6.80 -9.05 10.38
C MET A 59 6.34 -7.73 11.02
N ASN A 60 7.16 -6.69 10.83
CA ASN A 60 6.80 -5.30 11.10
C ASN A 60 6.57 -4.60 9.77
N ALA A 61 5.38 -4.08 9.56
CA ALA A 61 5.02 -3.36 8.34
C ALA A 61 4.87 -1.86 8.61
N LEU A 62 5.43 -1.05 7.71
CA LEU A 62 5.20 0.39 7.64
C LEU A 62 4.33 0.68 6.42
N VAL A 63 3.17 1.28 6.62
CA VAL A 63 2.32 1.77 5.54
C VAL A 63 2.46 3.28 5.45
N ILE A 64 2.88 3.75 4.28
CA ILE A 64 3.14 5.16 3.97
C ILE A 64 2.05 5.66 3.02
N GLY A 65 1.29 6.66 3.48
CA GLY A 65 0.20 7.23 2.68
C GLY A 65 -1.13 6.51 2.88
N ILE A 66 -1.88 6.91 3.92
CA ILE A 66 -3.24 6.39 4.19
C ILE A 66 -4.35 7.34 3.73
N ALA A 67 -4.06 8.58 3.34
CA ALA A 67 -5.00 9.38 2.57
C ALA A 67 -5.27 8.71 1.21
N PHE A 68 -6.50 8.85 0.65
CA PHE A 68 -6.84 8.14 -0.60
C PHE A 68 -6.02 8.57 -1.82
N LYS A 69 -5.34 9.72 -1.73
CA LYS A 69 -4.36 10.24 -2.70
C LYS A 69 -3.38 11.18 -1.99
N GLY A 70 -2.22 11.41 -2.58
CA GLY A 70 -1.21 12.35 -2.06
C GLY A 70 -1.22 13.69 -2.80
N GLU A 71 -1.53 13.69 -4.11
CA GLU A 71 -1.58 14.91 -4.94
C GLU A 71 -2.91 14.98 -5.74
N PRO A 72 -3.61 16.13 -5.70
CA PRO A 72 -3.45 17.22 -4.73
C PRO A 72 -3.67 16.72 -3.29
N GLU A 73 -2.95 17.35 -2.35
CA GLU A 73 -2.95 16.99 -0.92
C GLU A 73 -4.36 16.92 -0.32
N THR A 74 -4.60 15.90 0.50
CA THR A 74 -5.83 15.71 1.26
C THR A 74 -5.58 14.81 2.47
N ASN A 75 -6.37 14.97 3.53
CA ASN A 75 -6.44 14.05 4.66
C ASN A 75 -7.66 13.12 4.60
N ASP A 76 -8.37 13.07 3.46
CA ASP A 76 -9.56 12.23 3.30
C ASP A 76 -9.16 10.75 3.24
N LEU A 77 -9.67 9.98 4.21
CA LEU A 77 -9.39 8.54 4.36
C LEU A 77 -10.41 7.65 3.62
N ARG A 78 -11.49 8.23 3.07
CA ARG A 78 -12.57 7.46 2.45
C ARG A 78 -12.12 6.74 1.19
N GLY A 79 -12.30 5.42 1.16
CA GLY A 79 -11.89 4.59 0.03
C GLY A 79 -10.37 4.51 -0.16
N SER A 80 -9.60 4.75 0.89
CA SER A 80 -8.14 4.64 0.86
C SER A 80 -7.70 3.19 0.69
N SER A 81 -6.87 2.93 -0.31
CA SER A 81 -6.19 1.64 -0.48
C SER A 81 -5.14 1.39 0.60
N GLY A 82 -4.51 2.45 1.13
CA GLY A 82 -3.57 2.36 2.24
C GLY A 82 -4.24 1.84 3.52
N LEU A 83 -5.45 2.31 3.83
CA LEU A 83 -6.23 1.78 4.96
C LEU A 83 -6.64 0.31 4.75
N VAL A 84 -7.05 -0.06 3.53
CA VAL A 84 -7.39 -1.46 3.21
C VAL A 84 -6.21 -2.38 3.50
N VAL A 85 -5.02 -1.99 3.07
CA VAL A 85 -3.78 -2.77 3.31
C VAL A 85 -3.44 -2.79 4.80
N ALA A 86 -3.49 -1.64 5.49
CA ALA A 86 -3.14 -1.55 6.91
C ALA A 86 -4.03 -2.46 7.78
N TYR A 87 -5.34 -2.41 7.59
CA TYR A 87 -6.26 -3.26 8.36
C TYR A 87 -6.10 -4.75 8.02
N ALA A 88 -5.95 -5.10 6.76
CA ALA A 88 -5.77 -6.50 6.38
C ALA A 88 -4.46 -7.09 6.93
N LEU A 89 -3.38 -6.30 7.01
CA LEU A 89 -2.14 -6.70 7.67
C LEU A 89 -2.34 -6.88 9.20
N GLN A 90 -3.09 -5.98 9.86
CA GLN A 90 -3.43 -6.15 11.27
C GLN A 90 -4.24 -7.41 11.54
N GLU A 91 -5.24 -7.72 10.68
CA GLU A 91 -6.05 -8.97 10.78
C GLU A 91 -5.17 -10.22 10.67
N LYS A 92 -4.07 -10.17 9.94
CA LYS A 92 -3.06 -11.24 9.84
C LYS A 92 -2.10 -11.29 11.04
N GLY A 93 -2.24 -10.39 12.01
CA GLY A 93 -1.39 -10.30 13.19
C GLY A 93 -0.05 -9.60 12.95
N VAL A 94 0.13 -8.93 11.82
CA VAL A 94 1.33 -8.13 11.51
C VAL A 94 1.36 -6.88 12.39
N LYS A 95 2.52 -6.49 12.87
CA LYS A 95 2.71 -5.21 13.57
C LYS A 95 2.75 -4.07 12.56
N VAL A 96 1.66 -3.32 12.46
CA VAL A 96 1.51 -2.24 11.48
C VAL A 96 1.77 -0.89 12.14
N THR A 97 2.58 -0.08 11.49
CA THR A 97 2.78 1.33 11.80
C THR A 97 2.49 2.19 10.57
N ILE A 98 2.10 3.43 10.80
CA ILE A 98 1.60 4.31 9.75
C ILE A 98 2.39 5.62 9.74
N TRP A 99 2.70 6.08 8.54
CA TRP A 99 3.10 7.45 8.30
C TRP A 99 2.28 8.05 7.16
N ASP A 100 1.88 9.29 7.31
CA ASP A 100 1.25 10.06 6.23
C ASP A 100 1.76 11.51 6.28
N ALA A 101 1.86 12.15 5.13
CA ALA A 101 2.39 13.51 5.02
C ALA A 101 1.39 14.59 5.44
N VAL A 102 0.09 14.26 5.43
CA VAL A 102 -1.04 15.20 5.61
C VAL A 102 -1.98 14.76 6.73
N VAL A 103 -2.25 13.46 6.86
CA VAL A 103 -3.08 12.90 7.93
C VAL A 103 -2.32 13.00 9.25
N THR A 104 -2.93 13.61 10.25
CA THR A 104 -2.27 13.83 11.55
C THR A 104 -2.17 12.55 12.38
N ASN A 105 -1.27 12.53 13.34
CA ASN A 105 -1.12 11.39 14.26
C ASN A 105 -2.41 11.10 15.03
N GLU A 106 -3.17 12.14 15.40
CA GLU A 106 -4.45 12.04 16.09
C GLU A 106 -5.50 11.35 15.19
N GLU A 107 -5.55 11.69 13.91
CA GLU A 107 -6.45 11.05 12.93
C GLU A 107 -6.05 9.58 12.70
N ILE A 108 -4.74 9.27 12.64
CA ILE A 108 -4.24 7.90 12.54
C ILE A 108 -4.66 7.07 13.76
N VAL A 109 -4.50 7.62 14.97
CA VAL A 109 -4.95 6.96 16.22
C VAL A 109 -6.47 6.79 16.24
N ALA A 110 -7.22 7.79 15.81
CA ALA A 110 -8.69 7.70 15.72
C ALA A 110 -9.15 6.61 14.73
N ALA A 111 -8.34 6.31 13.70
CA ALA A 111 -8.56 5.18 12.79
C ALA A 111 -8.14 3.80 13.40
N GLY A 112 -7.73 3.73 14.68
CA GLY A 112 -7.30 2.50 15.34
C GLY A 112 -5.92 2.00 14.90
N LEU A 113 -5.08 2.89 14.35
CA LEU A 113 -3.76 2.60 13.83
C LEU A 113 -2.67 3.28 14.67
N LYS A 114 -1.42 2.82 14.54
CA LYS A 114 -0.27 3.33 15.29
C LYS A 114 0.57 4.24 14.41
N PRO A 115 0.63 5.57 14.67
CA PRO A 115 1.51 6.46 13.93
C PRO A 115 2.98 6.26 14.29
N VAL A 116 3.88 6.63 13.38
CA VAL A 116 5.32 6.80 13.66
C VAL A 116 5.66 8.27 13.76
N LEU A 117 6.63 8.60 14.62
CA LEU A 117 7.09 9.97 14.83
C LEU A 117 8.29 10.32 13.94
N ASP A 118 9.13 9.32 13.65
CA ASP A 118 10.31 9.44 12.80
C ASP A 118 10.18 8.46 11.64
N LEU A 119 10.06 9.00 10.42
CA LEU A 119 9.89 8.21 9.21
C LEU A 119 11.18 7.44 8.86
N ASP A 120 12.35 8.08 8.99
CA ASP A 120 13.63 7.46 8.66
C ASP A 120 13.90 6.24 9.55
N GLU A 121 13.65 6.39 10.86
CA GLU A 121 13.78 5.29 11.81
C GLU A 121 12.77 4.17 11.51
N ALA A 122 11.52 4.51 11.24
CA ALA A 122 10.48 3.55 10.93
C ALA A 122 10.79 2.77 9.64
N VAL A 123 11.27 3.46 8.60
CA VAL A 123 11.72 2.83 7.34
C VAL A 123 12.85 1.84 7.59
N ILE A 124 13.83 2.18 8.43
CA ILE A 124 14.95 1.30 8.77
C ILE A 124 14.47 0.06 9.54
N GLN A 125 13.54 0.23 10.49
CA GLN A 125 13.08 -0.85 11.38
C GLN A 125 12.05 -1.78 10.74
N ALA A 126 11.28 -1.32 9.75
CA ALA A 126 10.27 -2.14 9.09
C ALA A 126 10.90 -3.28 8.29
N ASP A 127 10.25 -4.45 8.28
CA ASP A 127 10.55 -5.58 7.41
C ASP A 127 9.87 -5.43 6.05
N CYS A 128 8.72 -4.75 6.04
CA CYS A 128 7.95 -4.46 4.85
C CYS A 128 7.52 -3.00 4.84
N VAL A 129 7.70 -2.32 3.70
CA VAL A 129 7.28 -0.92 3.49
C VAL A 129 6.30 -0.88 2.33
N PHE A 130 5.15 -0.26 2.54
CA PHE A 130 4.10 -0.10 1.53
C PHE A 130 3.86 1.38 1.25
N LEU A 131 4.20 1.85 0.04
CA LEU A 131 3.90 3.21 -0.42
C LEU A 131 2.56 3.20 -1.14
N MET A 132 1.54 3.79 -0.51
CA MET A 132 0.14 3.62 -0.91
C MET A 132 -0.50 4.87 -1.51
N ASN A 133 0.18 6.04 -1.47
CA ASN A 133 -0.25 7.23 -2.18
C ASN A 133 0.91 7.98 -2.85
N ASN A 134 0.57 8.91 -3.75
CA ASN A 134 1.54 9.64 -4.58
C ASN A 134 1.97 10.98 -3.98
N HIS A 135 2.01 11.13 -2.67
CA HIS A 135 2.46 12.37 -2.07
C HIS A 135 3.96 12.59 -2.36
N ARG A 136 4.34 13.82 -2.75
CA ARG A 136 5.72 14.16 -3.14
C ARG A 136 6.78 13.87 -2.07
N LYS A 137 6.43 13.96 -0.78
CA LYS A 137 7.34 13.59 0.30
C LYS A 137 7.68 12.10 0.31
N ASN A 138 6.86 11.24 -0.27
CA ASN A 138 7.14 9.81 -0.33
C ASN A 138 8.32 9.51 -1.26
N SER A 139 8.49 10.28 -2.35
CA SER A 139 9.64 10.14 -3.26
C SER A 139 10.97 10.68 -2.70
N SER A 140 10.93 11.40 -1.57
CA SER A 140 12.14 11.87 -0.89
C SER A 140 12.76 10.83 0.06
N ILE A 141 12.14 9.66 0.21
CA ILE A 141 12.69 8.57 1.00
C ILE A 141 13.94 8.03 0.29
N ASP A 142 15.05 8.04 1.01
CA ASP A 142 16.33 7.54 0.48
C ASP A 142 16.28 6.02 0.35
N VAL A 143 16.25 5.54 -0.89
CA VAL A 143 16.19 4.11 -1.24
C VAL A 143 17.38 3.35 -0.63
N THR A 144 18.56 3.99 -0.52
CA THR A 144 19.76 3.35 0.04
C THR A 144 19.61 3.05 1.55
N LYS A 145 18.72 3.77 2.25
CA LYS A 145 18.39 3.52 3.66
C LYS A 145 17.42 2.35 3.83
N LEU A 146 16.76 1.89 2.77
CA LEU A 146 15.76 0.84 2.85
C LEU A 146 16.34 -0.51 3.27
N ASN A 147 17.63 -0.76 3.07
CA ASN A 147 18.27 -2.01 3.49
C ASN A 147 19.43 -1.80 4.46
N ARG A 148 19.11 -1.60 5.74
CA ARG A 148 20.13 -1.56 6.82
C ARG A 148 20.05 -2.75 7.77
N LYS A 149 19.12 -3.67 7.55
CA LYS A 149 19.01 -4.91 8.34
C LYS A 149 19.78 -6.06 7.67
N SER A 150 20.11 -7.06 8.46
CA SER A 150 20.80 -8.27 8.01
C SER A 150 19.92 -9.27 7.23
N HIS A 151 18.69 -8.91 6.91
CA HIS A 151 17.73 -9.77 6.19
C HIS A 151 17.01 -9.00 5.07
N THR A 152 16.46 -9.73 4.12
CA THR A 152 15.73 -9.17 2.98
C THR A 152 14.50 -8.39 3.43
N LYS A 153 14.30 -7.19 2.85
CA LYS A 153 13.17 -6.31 3.10
C LYS A 153 12.26 -6.25 1.86
N LEU A 154 10.95 -6.23 2.08
CA LEU A 154 9.98 -5.92 1.03
C LEU A 154 9.74 -4.41 0.95
N VAL A 155 9.76 -3.87 -0.27
CA VAL A 155 9.21 -2.55 -0.58
C VAL A 155 8.19 -2.71 -1.68
N PHE A 156 6.93 -2.43 -1.36
CA PHE A 156 5.85 -2.31 -2.34
C PHE A 156 5.64 -0.82 -2.66
N ASP A 157 5.91 -0.44 -3.89
CA ASP A 157 5.70 0.93 -4.39
C ASP A 157 4.47 0.96 -5.30
N GLY A 158 3.33 1.33 -4.73
CA GLY A 158 2.04 1.35 -5.42
C GLY A 158 1.93 2.41 -6.53
N TRP A 159 2.89 3.31 -6.63
CA TRP A 159 2.87 4.45 -7.56
C TRP A 159 4.08 4.55 -8.48
N GLY A 160 5.11 3.70 -8.29
CA GLY A 160 6.35 3.77 -9.07
C GLY A 160 7.14 5.04 -8.79
N LEU A 161 7.25 5.41 -7.52
CA LEU A 161 7.92 6.65 -7.09
C LEU A 161 9.43 6.53 -7.12
N PHE A 162 9.94 5.30 -6.98
CA PHE A 162 11.37 5.04 -6.96
C PHE A 162 11.89 4.62 -8.33
N ASP A 163 13.11 5.03 -8.62
CA ASP A 163 13.84 4.54 -9.79
C ASP A 163 14.13 3.05 -9.67
N ARG A 164 13.88 2.32 -10.75
CA ARG A 164 14.05 0.86 -10.75
C ARG A 164 15.51 0.44 -10.63
N GLU A 165 16.42 1.10 -11.35
CA GLU A 165 17.83 0.76 -11.36
C GLU A 165 18.45 1.02 -9.99
N GLU A 166 18.05 2.13 -9.33
CA GLU A 166 18.48 2.43 -7.96
C GLU A 166 17.98 1.38 -6.97
N THR A 167 16.71 0.93 -7.08
CA THR A 167 16.16 -0.10 -6.19
C THR A 167 16.78 -1.47 -6.39
N GLU A 168 17.07 -1.85 -7.63
CA GLU A 168 17.73 -3.12 -7.96
C GLU A 168 19.19 -3.18 -7.47
N ALA A 169 19.84 -2.04 -7.37
CA ALA A 169 21.22 -1.96 -6.84
C ALA A 169 21.30 -2.19 -5.33
N VAL A 170 20.18 -2.10 -4.59
CA VAL A 170 20.16 -2.28 -3.13
C VAL A 170 20.08 -3.76 -2.79
N LYS A 171 21.19 -4.32 -2.29
CA LYS A 171 21.24 -5.74 -1.86
C LYS A 171 20.24 -6.03 -0.74
N GLY A 172 19.55 -7.17 -0.85
CA GLY A 172 18.58 -7.60 0.16
C GLY A 172 17.27 -6.81 0.12
N LEU A 173 17.01 -6.04 -0.95
CA LEU A 173 15.74 -5.39 -1.19
C LEU A 173 14.92 -6.21 -2.20
N CYS A 174 13.71 -6.61 -1.78
CA CYS A 174 12.68 -7.09 -2.69
C CYS A 174 11.79 -5.92 -3.04
N TYR A 175 11.94 -5.36 -4.23
CA TYR A 175 11.12 -4.26 -4.72
C TYR A 175 9.98 -4.77 -5.58
N SER A 176 8.78 -4.25 -5.37
CA SER A 176 7.62 -4.54 -6.20
C SER A 176 6.82 -3.27 -6.47
N SER A 177 6.39 -3.11 -7.70
CA SER A 177 5.43 -2.09 -8.14
C SER A 177 4.38 -2.73 -9.04
N PRO A 178 3.24 -2.07 -9.36
CA PRO A 178 2.26 -2.60 -10.29
C PRO A 178 2.91 -3.03 -11.62
N GLY A 179 2.83 -4.33 -11.93
CA GLY A 179 3.43 -4.92 -13.13
C GLY A 179 4.91 -5.27 -13.04
N TYR A 180 5.54 -5.10 -11.88
CA TYR A 180 6.95 -5.42 -11.69
C TYR A 180 7.25 -5.94 -10.27
N MET A 181 8.14 -6.93 -10.19
CA MET A 181 8.72 -7.40 -8.95
C MET A 181 10.16 -7.88 -9.22
N THR A 182 11.12 -7.44 -8.40
CA THR A 182 12.50 -7.99 -8.48
C THR A 182 12.47 -9.47 -8.18
N PRO A 183 13.22 -10.30 -8.94
CA PRO A 183 13.44 -11.68 -8.55
C PRO A 183 14.07 -11.68 -7.15
N LEU A 184 13.47 -12.43 -6.21
CA LEU A 184 14.20 -12.75 -5.00
C LEU A 184 15.37 -13.64 -5.40
N LEU A 185 16.58 -13.21 -5.08
CA LEU A 185 17.79 -13.99 -5.33
C LEU A 185 17.60 -15.37 -4.67
N GLU A 186 17.67 -16.42 -5.47
CA GLU A 186 17.79 -17.76 -4.96
C GLU A 186 19.04 -17.80 -4.07
N SER A 187 18.84 -18.09 -2.79
CA SER A 187 19.89 -18.19 -1.78
C SER A 187 20.75 -19.43 -2.00
#